data_c6a39f7920033ab4812a4ba568512e0f
#
_entry.id   c6a39f7920033ab4812a4ba568512e0f
#
_cell.length_a   1.000
_cell.length_b   1.000
_cell.length_c   1.000
_cell.angle_alpha   90.00
_cell.angle_beta   90.00
_cell.angle_gamma   90.00
#
_symmetry.space_group_name_H-M   'P 1'
#
loop_
_entity.id
_entity.type
_entity.pdbx_description
1 polymer ?
#
loop_
_entity_poly.entity_id
_entity_poly.type
_entity_poly.pdbx_seq_one_letter_code
_entity_poly.pdbx_strand_id
1 'polypeptide(L)'
;MNIIDTHTHLYSNQFKEDIDDVIAKAKENGIKKFIFPAIDSSYFDSMHSLKKKYPNDIFLMSGLHPTDVKENYKDELDFVVNSLKSHKYVAIGEIGIDLYWDKTYLKEQQDAFRFPGINESV
;
A
#
# COMPACT_ATOMS: atom_id res chain seq x y z
N MET A 1 17.45 11.36 16.51
CA MET A 1 16.00 11.09 16.56
C MET A 1 15.70 9.89 15.67
N ASN A 2 14.81 9.02 16.09
CA ASN A 2 14.39 7.87 15.30
C ASN A 2 12.91 8.05 14.96
N ILE A 3 12.62 8.35 13.70
CA ILE A 3 11.27 8.57 13.18
C ILE A 3 10.89 7.39 12.28
N ILE A 4 9.64 6.95 12.38
CA ILE A 4 9.04 5.99 11.46
C ILE A 4 7.98 6.71 10.66
N ASP A 5 8.13 6.75 9.34
CA ASP A 5 7.10 7.24 8.44
C ASP A 5 6.12 6.08 8.18
N THR A 6 4.96 6.15 8.81
CA THR A 6 3.98 5.06 8.79
C THR A 6 3.05 5.07 7.58
N HIS A 7 3.14 6.08 6.71
CA HIS A 7 2.26 6.20 5.55
C HIS A 7 2.91 7.01 4.45
N THR A 8 3.59 6.34 3.53
CA THR A 8 4.23 7.01 2.40
C THR A 8 4.16 6.16 1.13
N HIS A 9 3.95 6.82 0.00
CA HIS A 9 3.83 6.20 -1.33
C HIS A 9 5.08 6.47 -2.18
N LEU A 10 6.27 6.29 -1.61
CA LEU A 10 7.54 6.53 -2.32
C LEU A 10 7.76 5.60 -3.52
N TYR A 11 6.98 4.54 -3.62
CA TYR A 11 6.98 3.65 -4.78
C TYR A 11 6.25 4.22 -6.00
N SER A 12 5.58 5.36 -5.87
CA SER A 12 4.85 5.96 -7.00
C SER A 12 5.79 6.50 -8.07
N ASN A 13 5.29 6.62 -9.30
CA ASN A 13 6.07 7.02 -10.46
C ASN A 13 6.72 8.40 -10.31
N GLN A 14 6.14 9.29 -9.52
CA GLN A 14 6.70 10.63 -9.30
C GLN A 14 8.08 10.62 -8.65
N PHE A 15 8.44 9.53 -7.95
CA PHE A 15 9.74 9.38 -7.28
C PHE A 15 10.71 8.47 -8.05
N LYS A 16 10.30 7.91 -9.18
CA LYS A 16 11.03 6.85 -9.87
C LYS A 16 12.50 7.19 -10.17
N GLU A 17 12.76 8.45 -10.56
CA GLU A 17 14.09 8.86 -11.00
C GLU A 17 15.03 9.24 -9.86
N ASP A 18 14.48 9.71 -8.73
CA ASP A 18 15.27 10.24 -7.62
C ASP A 18 15.02 9.53 -6.28
N ILE A 19 14.41 8.35 -6.30
CA ILE A 19 13.98 7.64 -5.09
C ILE A 19 15.15 7.40 -4.11
N ASP A 20 16.32 7.06 -4.60
CA ASP A 20 17.47 6.81 -3.73
C ASP A 20 17.92 8.07 -3.01
N ASP A 21 17.88 9.22 -3.68
CA ASP A 21 18.19 10.52 -3.08
C ASP A 21 17.14 10.93 -2.06
N VAL A 22 15.86 10.66 -2.34
CA VAL A 22 14.76 10.95 -1.42
C VAL A 22 14.90 10.13 -0.15
N ILE A 23 15.15 8.83 -0.26
CA ILE A 23 15.36 7.96 0.91
C ILE A 23 16.61 8.39 1.68
N ALA A 24 17.70 8.71 1.02
CA ALA A 24 18.92 9.16 1.67
C ALA A 24 18.69 10.45 2.49
N LYS A 25 18.02 11.44 1.91
CA LYS A 25 17.67 12.69 2.61
C LYS A 25 16.73 12.46 3.79
N ALA A 26 15.73 11.59 3.63
CA ALA A 26 14.84 11.24 4.72
C ALA A 26 15.61 10.61 5.88
N LYS A 27 16.54 9.71 5.60
CA LYS A 27 17.38 9.08 6.63
C LYS A 27 18.29 10.08 7.31
N GLU A 28 18.88 11.02 6.59
CA GLU A 28 19.67 12.13 7.18
C GLU A 28 18.85 12.97 8.16
N ASN A 29 17.54 13.12 7.90
CA ASN A 29 16.62 13.85 8.75
C ASN A 29 16.00 13.00 9.87
N GLY A 30 16.46 11.78 10.06
CA GLY A 30 16.09 10.93 11.20
C GLY A 30 15.01 9.88 10.92
N ILE A 31 14.51 9.77 9.68
CA ILE A 31 13.55 8.72 9.34
C ILE A 31 14.31 7.41 9.14
N LYS A 32 13.99 6.42 9.96
CA LYS A 32 14.69 5.12 9.97
C LYS A 32 13.90 4.01 9.29
N LYS A 33 12.57 4.12 9.27
CA LYS A 33 11.67 3.13 8.70
C LYS A 33 10.59 3.80 7.86
N PHE A 34 10.18 3.13 6.79
CA PHE A 34 9.14 3.59 5.87
C PHE A 34 8.11 2.48 5.74
N ILE A 35 6.85 2.80 5.96
CA ILE A 35 5.75 1.85 5.75
C ILE A 35 4.97 2.30 4.51
N PHE A 36 4.82 1.38 3.56
CA PHE A 36 4.14 1.63 2.29
C PHE A 36 2.75 1.01 2.29
N PRO A 37 1.67 1.78 2.46
CA PRO A 37 0.34 1.28 2.19
C PRO A 37 0.13 1.08 0.68
N ALA A 38 -0.61 0.04 0.30
CA ALA A 38 -0.89 -0.26 -1.10
C ALA A 38 -2.00 0.62 -1.65
N ILE A 39 -2.00 0.83 -2.96
CA ILE A 39 -3.05 1.51 -3.71
C ILE A 39 -3.88 0.47 -4.46
N ASP A 40 -3.30 -0.17 -5.46
CA ASP A 40 -3.89 -1.27 -6.21
C ASP A 40 -2.82 -2.24 -6.72
N SER A 41 -3.21 -3.27 -7.47
CA SER A 41 -2.28 -4.29 -7.95
C SER A 41 -1.20 -3.75 -8.90
N SER A 42 -1.44 -2.63 -9.57
CA SER A 42 -0.48 -2.05 -10.51
C SER A 42 0.81 -1.56 -9.86
N TYR A 43 0.80 -1.31 -8.56
CA TYR A 43 1.96 -0.86 -7.79
C TYR A 43 2.76 -1.99 -7.14
N PHE A 44 2.31 -3.24 -7.27
CA PHE A 44 2.93 -4.39 -6.61
C PHE A 44 4.43 -4.50 -6.92
N ASP A 45 4.80 -4.44 -8.19
CA ASP A 45 6.21 -4.61 -8.59
C ASP A 45 7.10 -3.49 -8.04
N SER A 46 6.67 -2.23 -8.12
CA SER A 46 7.47 -1.10 -7.61
C SER A 46 7.62 -1.14 -6.10
N MET A 47 6.57 -1.51 -5.36
CA MET A 47 6.62 -1.68 -3.91
C MET A 47 7.62 -2.78 -3.51
N HIS A 48 7.53 -3.94 -4.14
CA HIS A 48 8.38 -5.09 -3.83
C HIS A 48 9.83 -4.88 -4.28
N SER A 49 10.06 -4.17 -5.38
CA SER A 49 11.40 -3.79 -5.81
C SER A 49 12.12 -2.91 -4.79
N LEU A 50 11.42 -1.92 -4.24
CA LEU A 50 11.98 -1.06 -3.19
C LEU A 50 12.20 -1.82 -1.88
N LYS A 51 11.28 -2.71 -1.51
CA LYS A 51 11.46 -3.59 -0.34
C LYS A 51 12.70 -4.47 -0.50
N LYS A 52 12.92 -5.01 -1.68
CA LYS A 52 14.10 -5.83 -1.97
C LYS A 52 15.39 -5.02 -1.87
N LYS A 53 15.37 -3.77 -2.32
CA LYS A 53 16.54 -2.87 -2.28
C LYS A 53 16.85 -2.37 -0.86
N TYR A 54 15.82 -2.12 -0.05
CA TYR A 54 15.94 -1.61 1.31
C TYR A 54 15.22 -2.54 2.31
N PRO A 55 15.68 -3.80 2.46
CA PRO A 55 14.92 -4.83 3.18
C PRO A 55 14.73 -4.57 4.66
N ASN A 56 15.63 -3.79 5.27
CA ASN A 56 15.59 -3.48 6.71
C ASN A 56 14.88 -2.15 7.02
N ASP A 57 14.60 -1.35 6.00
CA ASP A 57 14.07 0.00 6.17
C ASP A 57 12.64 0.15 5.67
N ILE A 58 12.23 -0.65 4.67
CA ILE A 58 10.92 -0.57 4.05
C ILE A 58 10.04 -1.75 4.48
N PHE A 59 8.82 -1.44 4.86
CA PHE A 59 7.80 -2.39 5.28
C PHE A 59 6.54 -2.17 4.45
N LEU A 60 5.90 -3.24 4.02
CA LEU A 60 4.77 -3.17 3.09
C LEU A 60 3.46 -3.51 3.79
N MET A 61 2.41 -2.84 3.38
CA MET A 61 1.02 -3.23 3.61
C MET A 61 0.42 -3.74 2.29
N SER A 62 -0.59 -4.58 2.37
CA SER A 62 -1.40 -5.00 1.22
C SER A 62 -2.84 -4.54 1.42
N GLY A 63 -3.46 -4.02 0.38
CA GLY A 63 -4.83 -3.52 0.44
C GLY A 63 -5.27 -2.89 -0.88
N LEU A 64 -6.52 -2.50 -0.93
CA LEU A 64 -7.11 -1.76 -2.05
C LEU A 64 -7.58 -0.39 -1.55
N HIS A 65 -6.95 0.66 -2.06
CA HIS A 65 -7.27 2.03 -1.69
C HIS A 65 -8.73 2.36 -2.06
N PRO A 66 -9.50 3.02 -1.20
CA PRO A 66 -10.92 3.27 -1.48
C PRO A 66 -11.18 4.04 -2.79
N THR A 67 -10.32 4.97 -3.18
CA THR A 67 -10.48 5.68 -4.47
C THR A 67 -10.18 4.81 -5.68
N ASP A 68 -9.56 3.66 -5.50
CA ASP A 68 -9.27 2.67 -6.55
C ASP A 68 -10.24 1.50 -6.57
N VAL A 69 -11.26 1.53 -5.73
CA VAL A 69 -12.40 0.61 -5.81
C VAL A 69 -13.26 1.01 -7.00
N LYS A 70 -13.25 0.19 -8.03
CA LYS A 70 -13.97 0.38 -9.30
C LYS A 70 -14.78 -0.88 -9.63
N GLU A 71 -15.20 -1.04 -10.87
CA GLU A 71 -15.95 -2.21 -11.33
C GLU A 71 -15.17 -3.52 -11.10
N ASN A 72 -13.85 -3.47 -11.21
CA ASN A 72 -12.95 -4.62 -11.06
C ASN A 72 -12.53 -4.90 -9.61
N TYR A 73 -13.19 -4.32 -8.63
CA TYR A 73 -12.74 -4.37 -7.23
C TYR A 73 -12.64 -5.81 -6.67
N LYS A 74 -13.45 -6.74 -7.16
CA LYS A 74 -13.38 -8.14 -6.72
C LYS A 74 -12.09 -8.81 -7.15
N ASP A 75 -11.64 -8.57 -8.37
CA ASP A 75 -10.36 -9.08 -8.88
C ASP A 75 -9.19 -8.48 -8.07
N GLU A 76 -9.28 -7.20 -7.74
CA GLU A 76 -8.30 -6.52 -6.91
C GLU A 76 -8.26 -7.10 -5.48
N LEU A 77 -9.41 -7.41 -4.89
CA LEU A 77 -9.48 -8.04 -3.57
C LEU A 77 -8.89 -9.46 -3.60
N ASP A 78 -9.15 -10.23 -4.65
CA ASP A 78 -8.55 -11.55 -4.83
C ASP A 78 -7.02 -11.44 -4.92
N PHE A 79 -6.53 -10.43 -5.62
CA PHE A 79 -5.09 -10.14 -5.67
C PHE A 79 -4.53 -9.83 -4.27
N VAL A 80 -5.22 -9.00 -3.48
CA VAL A 80 -4.82 -8.67 -2.10
C VAL A 80 -4.72 -9.94 -1.26
N VAL A 81 -5.74 -10.80 -1.29
CA VAL A 81 -5.75 -12.05 -0.51
C VAL A 81 -4.61 -12.98 -0.93
N ASN A 82 -4.41 -13.16 -2.22
CA ASN A 82 -3.33 -14.00 -2.73
C ASN A 82 -1.95 -13.45 -2.36
N SER A 83 -1.79 -12.14 -2.43
CA SER A 83 -0.57 -11.44 -2.03
C SER A 83 -0.26 -11.64 -0.54
N LEU A 84 -1.28 -11.51 0.33
CA LEU A 84 -1.16 -11.75 1.78
C LEU A 84 -0.73 -13.17 2.12
N LYS A 85 -1.13 -14.15 1.32
CA LYS A 85 -0.75 -15.56 1.51
C LYS A 85 0.68 -15.87 1.05
N SER A 86 1.19 -15.15 0.06
CA SER A 86 2.45 -15.47 -0.62
C SER A 86 3.61 -14.55 -0.24
N HIS A 87 3.35 -13.42 0.40
CA HIS A 87 4.36 -12.43 0.77
C HIS A 87 4.17 -11.97 2.21
N LYS A 88 5.23 -11.40 2.79
CA LYS A 88 5.20 -10.86 4.15
C LYS A 88 4.82 -9.39 4.15
N TYR A 89 3.76 -9.06 4.90
CA TYR A 89 3.30 -7.70 5.11
C TYR A 89 3.19 -7.39 6.61
N VAL A 90 3.28 -6.11 6.98
CA VAL A 90 3.17 -5.68 8.38
C VAL A 90 1.74 -5.31 8.76
N ALA A 91 0.88 -5.01 7.78
CA ALA A 91 -0.51 -4.64 8.02
C ALA A 91 -1.33 -4.76 6.74
N ILE A 92 -2.64 -4.58 6.86
CA ILE A 92 -3.56 -4.37 5.74
C ILE A 92 -3.78 -2.88 5.58
N GLY A 93 -3.57 -2.38 4.39
CA GLY A 93 -3.73 -0.97 4.02
C GLY A 93 -3.27 -0.70 2.57
N GLU A 94 -3.83 0.26 1.91
CA GLU A 94 -4.79 1.20 2.44
C GLU A 94 -6.19 0.63 2.29
N ILE A 95 -7.07 0.86 3.26
CA ILE A 95 -8.46 0.41 3.23
C ILE A 95 -9.34 1.53 3.80
N GLY A 96 -10.58 1.59 3.38
CA GLY A 96 -11.51 2.57 3.92
C GLY A 96 -12.63 2.93 2.96
N ILE A 97 -13.31 4.03 3.27
CA ILE A 97 -14.35 4.63 2.45
C ILE A 97 -13.95 6.08 2.19
N ASP A 98 -13.83 6.46 0.93
CA ASP A 98 -13.48 7.81 0.50
C ASP A 98 -14.44 8.27 -0.59
N LEU A 99 -15.27 9.24 -0.28
CA LEU A 99 -16.27 9.81 -1.17
C LEU A 99 -15.94 11.27 -1.56
N TYR A 100 -14.75 11.72 -1.24
CA TYR A 100 -14.34 13.10 -1.50
C TYR A 100 -14.30 13.40 -3.00
N TRP A 101 -13.63 12.53 -3.77
CA TRP A 101 -13.44 12.73 -5.21
C TRP A 101 -14.58 12.17 -6.05
N ASP A 102 -15.12 11.01 -5.66
CA ASP A 102 -16.14 10.28 -6.40
C ASP A 102 -17.02 9.50 -5.44
N LYS A 103 -18.35 9.61 -5.61
CA LYS A 103 -19.35 8.92 -4.78
C LYS A 103 -19.97 7.70 -5.48
N THR A 104 -19.55 7.40 -6.71
CA THR A 104 -20.16 6.37 -7.56
C THR A 104 -20.07 4.98 -6.94
N TYR A 105 -18.97 4.66 -6.26
CA TYR A 105 -18.63 3.32 -5.79
C TYR A 105 -18.81 3.13 -4.28
N LEU A 106 -19.71 3.85 -3.64
CA LEU A 106 -19.93 3.72 -2.18
C LEU A 106 -20.21 2.28 -1.76
N LYS A 107 -21.12 1.60 -2.48
CA LYS A 107 -21.49 0.22 -2.15
C LYS A 107 -20.30 -0.73 -2.31
N GLU A 108 -19.59 -0.60 -3.42
CA GLU A 108 -18.40 -1.39 -3.72
C GLU A 108 -17.29 -1.15 -2.70
N GLN A 109 -17.11 0.09 -2.25
CA GLN A 109 -16.17 0.42 -1.16
C GLN A 109 -16.58 -0.24 0.16
N GLN A 110 -17.87 -0.23 0.50
CA GLN A 110 -18.39 -0.91 1.69
C GLN A 110 -18.19 -2.42 1.60
N ASP A 111 -18.45 -3.02 0.44
CA ASP A 111 -18.23 -4.44 0.21
C ASP A 111 -16.74 -4.80 0.32
N ALA A 112 -15.86 -3.99 -0.29
CA ALA A 112 -14.41 -4.18 -0.21
C ALA A 112 -13.90 -4.09 1.23
N PHE A 113 -14.38 -3.13 2.01
CA PHE A 113 -14.00 -2.95 3.41
C PHE A 113 -14.41 -4.16 4.28
N ARG A 114 -15.54 -4.78 3.97
CA ARG A 114 -16.08 -5.93 4.70
C ARG A 114 -15.63 -7.27 4.15
N PHE A 115 -14.75 -7.30 3.17
CA PHE A 115 -14.40 -8.53 2.47
C PHE A 115 -13.85 -9.60 3.44
N PRO A 116 -14.55 -10.76 3.59
CA PRO A 116 -14.20 -11.76 4.61
C PRO A 116 -12.81 -12.34 4.46
N GLY A 117 -12.32 -12.52 3.23
CA GLY A 117 -11.00 -13.05 2.96
C GLY A 117 -9.86 -12.19 3.51
N ILE A 118 -10.06 -10.87 3.60
CA ILE A 118 -9.09 -9.98 4.23
C ILE A 118 -9.16 -10.14 5.75
N ASN A 119 -10.36 -10.18 6.31
CA ASN A 119 -10.56 -10.33 7.76
C ASN A 119 -10.00 -11.63 8.29
N GLU A 120 -10.05 -12.72 7.52
CA GLU A 120 -9.53 -14.04 7.89
C GLU A 120 -8.01 -14.14 7.77
N SER A 121 -7.37 -13.20 7.05
CA SER A 121 -5.93 -13.21 6.77
C SER A 121 -5.12 -12.41 7.80
N VAL A 122 -5.79 -11.76 8.72
CA VAL A 122 -5.21 -10.99 9.83
C VAL A 122 -5.25 -11.81 11.14
#